data_d62eba94b1dcc610c535bf0d50fb36d0
#
_entry.id   d62eba94b1dcc610c535bf0d50fb36d0
#
_cell.length_a   1.000
_cell.length_b   1.000
_cell.length_c   1.000
_cell.angle_alpha   90.00
_cell.angle_beta   90.00
_cell.angle_gamma   90.00
#
_symmetry.space_group_name_H-M   'P 1'
#
loop_
_entity.id
_entity.type
_entity.pdbx_description
1 polymer ?
#
loop_
_entity_poly.entity_id
_entity_poly.type
_entity_poly.pdbx_seq_one_letter_code
_entity_poly.pdbx_strand_id
1 'polypeptide(L)' 'MASETATIEVNGIRCERCVMRLASALEGQPGLESARATLLGEVVLSWDDEVTSREALAVVLAGAGFHERE' A
#
# COMPACT_ATOMS: atom_id res chain seq x y z
N MET A 1 -8.61 12.27 -15.41
CA MET A 1 -8.25 11.32 -14.32
C MET A 1 -6.84 10.82 -14.54
N ALA A 2 -6.01 10.96 -13.54
CA ALA A 2 -4.62 10.54 -13.60
C ALA A 2 -4.41 9.37 -12.65
N SER A 3 -4.21 8.18 -13.22
CA SER A 3 -3.89 7.00 -12.43
C SER A 3 -2.38 6.86 -12.32
N GLU A 4 -1.90 6.68 -11.11
CA GLU A 4 -0.50 6.44 -10.84
C GLU A 4 -0.32 5.06 -10.27
N THR A 5 0.79 4.42 -10.60
CA THR A 5 1.14 3.12 -10.06
C THR A 5 2.56 3.18 -9.52
N ALA A 6 2.76 2.64 -8.34
CA ALA A 6 4.09 2.58 -7.74
C ALA A 6 4.26 1.29 -6.97
N THR A 7 5.51 0.83 -6.90
CA THR A 7 5.89 -0.30 -6.09
C THR A 7 6.65 0.23 -4.88
N ILE A 8 6.16 -0.07 -3.69
CA ILE A 8 6.78 0.35 -2.43
C ILE A 8 7.28 -0.90 -1.73
N GLU A 9 8.55 -0.90 -1.33
CA GLU A 9 9.09 -1.98 -0.53
C GLU A 9 8.89 -1.65 0.94
N VAL A 10 8.31 -2.59 1.68
CA VAL A 10 8.01 -2.38 3.10
C VAL A 10 8.59 -3.51 3.95
N ASN A 11 8.83 -3.19 5.21
CA ASN A 11 9.20 -4.16 6.22
C ASN A 11 7.95 -4.61 6.96
N GLY A 12 7.98 -5.79 7.55
CA GLY A 12 6.90 -6.29 8.38
C GLY A 12 6.04 -7.38 7.74
N ILE A 13 6.19 -7.61 6.45
CA ILE A 13 5.48 -8.72 5.80
C ILE A 13 6.27 -10.00 6.01
N ARG A 14 5.68 -10.93 6.77
CA ARG A 14 6.35 -12.19 7.13
C ARG A 14 5.55 -13.42 6.73
N CYS A 15 4.26 -13.27 6.47
CA CYS A 15 3.38 -14.37 6.14
C CYS A 15 2.11 -13.84 5.48
N GLU A 16 1.24 -14.76 5.07
CA GLU A 16 -0.02 -14.38 4.41
C GLU A 16 -0.91 -13.50 5.27
N ARG A 17 -0.87 -13.67 6.60
CA ARG A 17 -1.65 -12.82 7.50
C ARG A 17 -1.25 -11.36 7.40
N CYS A 18 0.05 -11.12 7.22
CA CYS A 18 0.55 -9.77 7.04
C CYS A 18 0.03 -9.17 5.75
N VAL A 19 0.02 -9.96 4.68
CA VAL A 19 -0.52 -9.52 3.39
C VAL A 19 -2.01 -9.18 3.51
N MET A 20 -2.77 -10.01 4.21
CA MET A 20 -4.20 -9.76 4.42
C MET A 20 -4.43 -8.52 5.27
N ARG A 21 -3.62 -8.32 6.30
CA ARG A 21 -3.71 -7.14 7.16
C ARG A 21 -3.43 -5.86 6.36
N LEU A 22 -2.43 -5.91 5.49
CA LEU A 22 -2.09 -4.79 4.64
C LEU A 22 -3.23 -4.47 3.68
N ALA A 23 -3.79 -5.50 3.05
CA ALA A 23 -4.94 -5.33 2.16
C ALA A 23 -6.12 -4.71 2.89
N SER A 24 -6.40 -5.17 4.12
CA SER A 24 -7.48 -4.61 4.94
C SER A 24 -7.23 -3.15 5.30
N ALA A 25 -5.99 -2.80 5.60
CA ALA A 25 -5.64 -1.43 5.94
C ALA A 25 -5.84 -0.49 4.76
N LEU A 26 -5.63 -0.97 3.55
CA LEU A 26 -5.78 -0.19 2.33
C LEU A 26 -7.20 -0.19 1.80
N GLU A 27 -8.02 -1.15 2.22
CA GLU A 27 -9.40 -1.25 1.79
C GLU A 27 -10.18 -0.02 2.24
N GLY A 28 -10.96 0.53 1.32
CA GLY A 28 -11.76 1.71 1.63
C GLY A 28 -11.02 3.03 1.55
N GLN A 29 -9.76 3.04 1.15
CA GLN A 29 -9.02 4.29 0.99
C GLN A 29 -9.53 5.05 -0.24
N PRO A 30 -9.90 6.34 -0.07
CA PRO A 30 -10.36 7.14 -1.21
C PRO A 30 -9.28 7.22 -2.29
N GLY A 31 -9.67 7.02 -3.53
CA GLY A 31 -8.78 7.14 -4.66
C GLY A 31 -7.90 5.93 -4.94
N LEU A 32 -7.85 4.96 -4.05
CA LEU A 32 -7.07 3.76 -4.26
C LEU A 32 -7.83 2.82 -5.20
N GLU A 33 -7.22 2.53 -6.35
CA GLU A 33 -7.82 1.67 -7.38
C GLU A 33 -7.48 0.20 -7.17
N SER A 34 -6.23 -0.09 -6.84
CA SER A 34 -5.82 -1.45 -6.55
C SER A 34 -4.60 -1.47 -5.64
N ALA A 35 -4.43 -2.59 -4.96
CA ALA A 35 -3.28 -2.81 -4.09
C ALA A 35 -2.93 -4.28 -4.12
N ARG A 36 -1.64 -4.57 -4.23
CA ARG A 36 -1.10 -5.92 -4.18
C ARG A 36 0.09 -5.94 -3.26
N ALA A 37 0.22 -7.01 -2.50
CA ALA A 37 1.39 -7.22 -1.65
C ALA A 37 1.94 -8.62 -1.88
N THR A 38 3.27 -8.75 -1.81
CA THR A 38 3.94 -10.03 -1.93
C THR A 38 4.64 -10.37 -0.62
N LEU A 39 4.96 -11.63 -0.43
CA LEU A 39 5.71 -12.08 0.73
C LEU A 39 7.15 -11.57 0.74
N LEU A 40 7.60 -11.02 -0.38
CA LEU A 40 8.93 -10.41 -0.50
C LEU A 40 8.96 -8.98 0.09
N GLY A 41 7.81 -8.45 0.48
CA GLY A 41 7.73 -7.11 1.02
C GLY A 41 7.46 -6.04 -0.02
N GLU A 42 7.08 -6.41 -1.22
CA GLU A 42 6.74 -5.46 -2.26
C GLU A 42 5.25 -5.18 -2.26
N VAL A 43 4.88 -3.92 -2.29
CA VAL A 43 3.49 -3.49 -2.34
C VAL A 43 3.31 -2.67 -3.61
N VAL A 44 2.46 -3.16 -4.51
CA VAL A 44 2.14 -2.45 -5.75
C VAL A 44 0.81 -1.75 -5.57
N LEU A 45 0.81 -0.45 -5.72
CA LEU A 45 -0.38 0.38 -5.51
C LEU A 45 -0.73 1.12 -6.80
N SER A 46 -2.02 1.17 -7.09
CA SER A 46 -2.55 2.02 -8.17
C SER A 46 -3.59 2.94 -7.55
N TRP A 47 -3.50 4.22 -7.84
CA TRP A 47 -4.41 5.21 -7.25
C TRP A 47 -4.70 6.33 -8.22
N ASP A 48 -5.76 7.08 -7.91
CA ASP A 48 -6.11 8.29 -8.64
C ASP A 48 -5.34 9.45 -7.99
N ASP A 49 -4.40 10.01 -8.75
CA ASP A 49 -3.52 11.07 -8.28
C ASP A 49 -4.26 12.36 -7.92
N GLU A 50 -5.48 12.53 -8.41
CA GLU A 50 -6.31 13.68 -8.07
C GLU A 50 -6.99 13.55 -6.71
N VAL A 51 -7.10 12.33 -6.20
CA VAL A 51 -7.80 12.04 -4.94
C VAL A 51 -6.83 11.74 -3.81
N THR A 52 -5.75 11.02 -4.10
CA THR A 52 -4.78 10.63 -3.08
C THR A 52 -3.37 10.70 -3.65
N SER A 53 -2.39 10.34 -2.87
CA SER A 53 -0.99 10.39 -3.29
C SER A 53 -0.23 9.22 -2.69
N ARG A 54 0.99 8.98 -3.21
CA ARG A 54 1.88 7.97 -2.69
C ARG A 54 2.17 8.20 -1.20
N GLU A 55 2.38 9.47 -0.82
CA GLU A 55 2.67 9.83 0.56
C GLU A 55 1.50 9.51 1.49
N ALA A 56 0.27 9.80 1.05
CA ALA A 56 -0.92 9.50 1.83
C ALA A 56 -1.06 8.00 2.05
N LEU A 57 -0.81 7.21 1.02
CA LEU A 57 -0.88 5.76 1.12
C LEU A 57 0.24 5.20 1.99
N ALA A 58 1.43 5.79 1.92
CA ALA A 58 2.55 5.40 2.77
C ALA A 58 2.22 5.61 4.26
N VAL A 59 1.52 6.70 4.59
CA VAL A 59 1.08 6.96 5.96
C VAL A 59 0.12 5.87 6.43
N VAL A 60 -0.78 5.43 5.56
CA VAL A 60 -1.71 4.35 5.89
C VAL A 60 -0.95 3.06 6.17
N LEU A 61 0.04 2.74 5.35
CA LEU A 61 0.86 1.55 5.55
C LEU A 61 1.63 1.62 6.87
N ALA A 62 2.22 2.77 7.17
CA ALA A 62 2.96 2.96 8.42
C ALA A 62 2.04 2.79 9.63
N GLY A 63 0.82 3.30 9.56
CA GLY A 63 -0.18 3.14 10.61
C GLY A 63 -0.59 1.70 10.83
N ALA A 64 -0.47 0.86 9.82
CA ALA A 64 -0.77 -0.57 9.91
C ALA A 64 0.44 -1.39 10.36
N GLY A 65 1.60 -0.77 10.56
CA GLY A 65 2.81 -1.44 10.99
C GLY A 65 3.76 -1.83 9.86
N PHE A 66 3.50 -1.36 8.65
CA PHE A 66 4.34 -1.66 7.50
C PHE A 66 5.12 -0.42 7.11
N HIS A 67 6.39 -0.38 7.48
CA HIS A 67 7.23 0.77 7.22
C HIS A 67 7.97 0.62 5.90
N GLU A 68 8.01 1.70 5.13
CA GLU A 68 8.72 1.71 3.87
C GLU A 68 10.21 1.40 4.09
N ARG A 69 10.73 0.52 3.26
CA ARG A 69 12.15 0.18 3.29
C ARG A 69 12.91 1.22 2.50
N GLU A 70 13.98 1.73 3.08
CA GLU A 70 14.87 2.65 2.39
C GLU A 70 15.98 1.92 1.64
#